data_805f29020c02068ff721a16cd1b259a6
#
_entry.id   805f29020c02068ff721a16cd1b259a6
#
_cell.length_a   1.000
_cell.length_b   1.000
_cell.length_c   1.000
_cell.angle_alpha   90.00
_cell.angle_beta   90.00
_cell.angle_gamma   90.00
#
_symmetry.space_group_name_H-M   'P 1'
#
loop_
_entity.id
_entity.type
_entity.pdbx_description
1 polymer ?
#
loop_
_entity_poly.entity_id
_entity_poly.type
_entity_poly.pdbx_seq_one_letter_code
_entity_poly.pdbx_strand_id
1 'polypeptide(L)'
;MCSQLSSESTLEKRKFSVSGKEVTLYPAMQADRPLIVLNTYTGDGESVMREVRKISAGDVNVLVIGNLDWNHDMTPWYCPPLSADDTAATGGADEYLELLLSEILPKARTLICGSPMRTCIAGYSLAGLFALYAMYRCDAFERAASISGSLWFPDFLDFTTGHDMLRKPDRIYLSLGDKEKKTRHPLLKTVQDNTEALAEHYRQLGIEVTFELNPGNHF
;
A
#
# COMPACT_ATOMS: atom_id res chain seq x y z
N MET A 1 -8.71 29.63 -2.32
CA MET A 1 -7.72 30.65 -1.90
C MET A 1 -6.78 29.96 -0.91
N CYS A 2 -5.63 29.48 -1.38
CA CYS A 2 -4.53 29.03 -0.48
C CYS A 2 -3.78 30.27 -0.04
N SER A 3 -4.07 30.77 1.17
CA SER A 3 -3.32 31.87 1.77
C SER A 3 -1.93 31.38 2.16
N GLN A 4 -0.90 32.17 1.85
CA GLN A 4 0.46 31.99 2.35
C GLN A 4 0.43 31.99 3.88
N LEU A 5 0.66 30.85 4.49
CA LEU A 5 0.80 30.68 5.93
C LEU A 5 2.28 30.50 6.26
N SER A 6 2.70 31.20 7.31
CA SER A 6 4.05 31.23 7.89
C SER A 6 4.53 29.85 8.34
N SER A 7 5.83 29.68 8.44
CA SER A 7 6.67 28.48 8.52
C SER A 7 6.47 27.45 9.66
N GLU A 8 5.27 27.28 10.21
CA GLU A 8 4.95 26.26 11.24
C GLU A 8 3.51 25.71 11.19
N SER A 9 2.71 26.01 10.19
CA SER A 9 1.34 25.49 10.13
C SER A 9 1.28 24.13 9.45
N THR A 10 1.36 23.06 10.20
CA THR A 10 0.91 21.75 9.77
C THR A 10 -0.60 21.83 9.47
N LEU A 11 -1.03 21.55 8.26
CA LEU A 11 -2.46 21.46 7.96
C LEU A 11 -3.09 20.38 8.86
N GLU A 12 -4.24 20.70 9.46
CA GLU A 12 -4.95 19.74 10.29
C GLU A 12 -5.34 18.49 9.49
N LYS A 13 -5.12 17.33 10.08
CA LYS A 13 -5.61 16.07 9.52
C LYS A 13 -7.13 16.09 9.42
N ARG A 14 -7.66 15.54 8.35
CA ARG A 14 -9.08 15.45 8.07
C ARG A 14 -9.54 14.01 8.19
N LYS A 15 -10.62 13.78 8.96
CA LYS A 15 -11.19 12.44 9.17
C LYS A 15 -12.56 12.35 8.54
N PHE A 16 -12.83 11.22 7.92
CA PHE A 16 -14.16 10.86 7.43
C PHE A 16 -14.30 9.34 7.38
N SER A 17 -15.51 8.86 7.15
CA SER A 17 -15.76 7.43 6.94
C SER A 17 -16.51 7.19 5.64
N VAL A 18 -16.28 6.01 5.06
CA VAL A 18 -16.96 5.52 3.85
C VAL A 18 -17.19 4.03 4.03
N SER A 19 -18.44 3.58 3.98
CA SER A 19 -18.83 2.17 4.08
C SER A 19 -18.16 1.44 5.25
N GLY A 20 -18.09 2.11 6.42
CA GLY A 20 -17.47 1.57 7.64
C GLY A 20 -15.95 1.69 7.70
N LYS A 21 -15.25 2.01 6.62
CA LYS A 21 -13.80 2.27 6.64
C LYS A 21 -13.53 3.64 7.25
N GLU A 22 -12.51 3.72 8.10
CA GLU A 22 -12.04 4.97 8.71
C GLU A 22 -10.93 5.57 7.86
N VAL A 23 -11.11 6.82 7.45
CA VAL A 23 -10.18 7.49 6.56
C VAL A 23 -9.61 8.72 7.25
N THR A 24 -8.29 8.80 7.31
CA THR A 24 -7.56 9.96 7.79
C THR A 24 -6.68 10.52 6.69
N LEU A 25 -6.95 11.74 6.27
CA LEU A 25 -6.14 12.46 5.29
C LEU A 25 -5.21 13.45 6.01
N TYR A 26 -3.94 13.36 5.69
CA TYR A 26 -2.90 14.35 6.03
C TYR A 26 -2.58 15.14 4.75
N PRO A 27 -3.17 16.32 4.58
CA PRO A 27 -2.98 17.08 3.35
C PRO A 27 -1.59 17.71 3.30
N ALA A 28 -1.05 17.83 2.10
CA ALA A 28 0.15 18.61 1.82
C ALA A 28 -0.11 20.11 1.96
N MET A 29 0.94 20.88 2.23
CA MET A 29 0.85 22.35 2.36
C MET A 29 0.73 23.04 0.99
N GLN A 30 1.35 22.48 -0.03
CA GLN A 30 1.37 23.04 -1.38
C GLN A 30 0.38 22.28 -2.29
N ALA A 31 -0.05 22.97 -3.36
CA ALA A 31 -0.89 22.36 -4.37
C ALA A 31 -0.16 21.30 -5.19
N ASP A 32 -0.94 20.40 -5.79
CA ASP A 32 -0.50 19.39 -6.76
C ASP A 32 0.53 18.37 -6.23
N ARG A 33 0.72 18.30 -4.89
CA ARG A 33 1.64 17.34 -4.29
C ARG A 33 1.14 15.90 -4.45
N PRO A 34 2.07 14.92 -4.53
CA PRO A 34 1.70 13.51 -4.65
C PRO A 34 0.72 13.08 -3.56
N LEU A 35 -0.13 12.11 -3.87
CA LEU A 35 -1.02 11.44 -2.93
C LEU A 35 -0.52 10.02 -2.70
N ILE A 36 -0.26 9.66 -1.45
CA ILE A 36 0.08 8.30 -1.03
C ILE A 36 -1.13 7.70 -0.33
N VAL A 37 -1.65 6.62 -0.86
CA VAL A 37 -2.70 5.80 -0.24
C VAL A 37 -2.03 4.73 0.60
N LEU A 38 -2.34 4.69 1.89
CA LEU A 38 -1.76 3.77 2.86
C LEU A 38 -2.87 2.98 3.55
N ASN A 39 -2.95 1.69 3.29
CA ASN A 39 -3.83 0.78 4.01
C ASN A 39 -3.14 0.30 5.30
N THR A 40 -3.84 0.38 6.44
CA THR A 40 -3.29 0.04 7.75
C THR A 40 -4.16 -0.95 8.50
N TYR A 41 -3.52 -1.88 9.22
CA TYR A 41 -4.21 -2.81 10.11
C TYR A 41 -4.82 -2.08 11.32
N THR A 42 -4.06 -1.16 11.91
CA THR A 42 -4.50 -0.36 13.06
C THR A 42 -3.99 1.08 12.96
N GLY A 43 -4.69 1.97 13.63
CA GLY A 43 -4.31 3.36 13.79
C GLY A 43 -4.66 4.24 12.59
N ASP A 44 -4.41 5.52 12.76
CA ASP A 44 -4.74 6.56 11.80
C ASP A 44 -3.50 7.09 11.02
N GLY A 45 -2.37 6.39 11.11
CA GLY A 45 -1.14 6.75 10.41
C GLY A 45 -0.27 7.81 11.10
N GLU A 46 -0.59 8.24 12.33
CA GLU A 46 0.16 9.27 13.04
C GLU A 46 1.65 8.90 13.21
N SER A 47 1.95 7.62 13.48
CA SER A 47 3.32 7.11 13.59
C SER A 47 4.08 7.23 12.27
N VAL A 48 3.45 6.88 11.16
CA VAL A 48 4.03 7.01 9.82
C VAL A 48 4.27 8.48 9.48
N MET A 49 3.29 9.35 9.75
CA MET A 49 3.42 10.79 9.49
C MET A 49 4.53 11.43 10.32
N ARG A 50 4.78 10.95 11.53
CA ARG A 50 5.90 11.43 12.36
C ARG A 50 7.23 11.15 11.68
N GLU A 51 7.40 9.98 11.07
CA GLU A 51 8.63 9.63 10.35
C GLU A 51 8.73 10.38 9.01
N VAL A 52 7.65 10.48 8.26
CA VAL A 52 7.58 11.26 7.00
C VAL A 52 8.02 12.71 7.23
N ARG A 53 7.58 13.33 8.32
CA ARG A 53 7.97 14.73 8.67
C ARG A 53 9.46 14.89 8.97
N LYS A 54 10.13 13.84 9.46
CA LYS A 54 11.58 13.87 9.73
C LYS A 54 12.42 13.84 8.44
N ILE A 55 11.92 13.20 7.40
CA ILE A 55 12.61 13.02 6.12
C ILE A 55 12.44 14.27 5.25
N SER A 56 12.39 15.43 5.71
CA SER A 56 12.31 16.78 5.09
C SER A 56 12.04 16.92 3.56
N ALA A 57 11.90 15.82 2.82
CA ALA A 57 11.60 15.78 1.39
C ALA A 57 10.10 15.77 1.08
N GLY A 58 9.24 15.80 2.09
CA GLY A 58 7.92 15.26 1.96
C GLY A 58 6.78 16.21 2.26
N ASP A 59 6.62 17.25 1.46
CA ASP A 59 5.30 17.85 1.34
C ASP A 59 4.45 16.94 0.44
N VAL A 60 3.74 15.98 1.05
CA VAL A 60 2.92 14.96 0.37
C VAL A 60 1.56 14.85 1.04
N ASN A 61 0.55 14.51 0.26
CA ASN A 61 -0.73 14.09 0.80
C ASN A 61 -0.64 12.62 1.20
N VAL A 62 -1.04 12.26 2.42
CA VAL A 62 -1.11 10.87 2.86
C VAL A 62 -2.54 10.55 3.25
N LEU A 63 -3.14 9.58 2.58
CA LEU A 63 -4.47 9.06 2.83
C LEU A 63 -4.35 7.72 3.52
N VAL A 64 -4.66 7.68 4.79
CA VAL A 64 -4.59 6.46 5.62
C VAL A 64 -5.98 5.87 5.74
N ILE A 65 -6.11 4.58 5.42
CA ILE A 65 -7.37 3.87 5.48
C ILE A 65 -7.23 2.74 6.51
N GLY A 66 -8.06 2.77 7.52
CA GLY A 66 -8.15 1.79 8.60
C GLY A 66 -9.55 1.20 8.74
N ASN A 67 -9.76 0.44 9.80
CA ASN A 67 -10.97 -0.35 10.03
C ASN A 67 -11.29 -1.27 8.84
N LEU A 68 -10.24 -1.92 8.32
CA LEU A 68 -10.32 -2.86 7.22
C LEU A 68 -10.70 -4.25 7.75
N ASP A 69 -11.53 -4.98 7.03
CA ASP A 69 -11.60 -6.43 7.18
C ASP A 69 -10.33 -7.03 6.55
N TRP A 70 -9.28 -7.16 7.37
CA TRP A 70 -7.91 -7.37 6.90
C TRP A 70 -7.76 -8.57 5.99
N ASN A 71 -8.33 -9.70 6.38
CA ASN A 71 -8.23 -10.95 5.64
C ASN A 71 -9.21 -11.03 4.46
N HIS A 72 -10.14 -10.10 4.37
CA HIS A 72 -11.05 -9.94 3.24
C HIS A 72 -10.54 -8.87 2.28
N ASP A 73 -10.44 -7.62 2.74
CA ASP A 73 -10.16 -6.45 1.90
C ASP A 73 -8.75 -6.49 1.27
N MET A 74 -7.77 -7.13 1.94
CA MET A 74 -6.36 -7.09 1.51
C MET A 74 -5.92 -8.34 0.74
N THR A 75 -6.82 -9.27 0.48
CA THR A 75 -6.48 -10.55 -0.16
C THR A 75 -7.23 -10.75 -1.47
N PRO A 76 -6.52 -11.17 -2.55
CA PRO A 76 -7.11 -11.30 -3.88
C PRO A 76 -8.06 -12.50 -4.04
N TRP A 77 -7.86 -13.56 -3.28
CA TRP A 77 -8.67 -14.80 -3.31
C TRP A 77 -8.58 -15.55 -1.98
N TYR A 78 -9.28 -16.66 -1.92
CA TYR A 78 -9.30 -17.49 -0.73
C TYR A 78 -7.92 -18.12 -0.45
N CYS A 79 -7.51 -18.05 0.81
CA CYS A 79 -6.42 -18.84 1.36
C CYS A 79 -6.83 -19.39 2.73
N PRO A 80 -6.64 -20.69 2.99
CA PRO A 80 -6.98 -21.26 4.29
C PRO A 80 -6.14 -20.61 5.41
N PRO A 81 -6.57 -20.72 6.68
CA PRO A 81 -5.80 -20.23 7.81
C PRO A 81 -4.39 -20.81 7.84
N LEU A 82 -3.41 -19.99 8.17
CA LEU A 82 -2.01 -20.42 8.29
C LEU A 82 -1.75 -21.25 9.56
N SER A 83 -2.58 -21.04 10.58
CA SER A 83 -2.57 -21.78 11.83
C SER A 83 -3.99 -21.97 12.38
N ALA A 84 -4.13 -22.76 13.44
CA ALA A 84 -5.44 -23.00 14.06
C ALA A 84 -6.07 -21.75 14.70
N ASP A 85 -5.25 -20.76 15.03
CA ASP A 85 -5.69 -19.51 15.67
C ASP A 85 -5.93 -18.38 14.65
N ASP A 86 -5.58 -18.60 13.37
CA ASP A 86 -5.79 -17.62 12.31
C ASP A 86 -7.17 -17.74 11.67
N THR A 87 -7.57 -16.69 10.98
CA THR A 87 -8.76 -16.68 10.11
C THR A 87 -8.35 -16.80 8.65
N ALA A 88 -9.22 -17.45 7.85
CA ALA A 88 -9.00 -17.57 6.41
C ALA A 88 -8.99 -16.20 5.72
N ALA A 89 -8.18 -16.08 4.67
CA ALA A 89 -8.34 -15.02 3.70
C ALA A 89 -9.55 -15.33 2.80
N THR A 90 -10.39 -14.35 2.54
CA THR A 90 -11.68 -14.57 1.84
C THR A 90 -11.77 -13.93 0.46
N GLY A 91 -10.78 -13.12 0.07
CA GLY A 91 -10.63 -12.67 -1.32
C GLY A 91 -11.53 -11.51 -1.74
N GLY A 92 -11.68 -10.50 -0.89
CA GLY A 92 -12.49 -9.30 -1.18
C GLY A 92 -11.71 -8.10 -1.74
N ALA A 93 -10.48 -8.29 -2.20
CA ALA A 93 -9.63 -7.20 -2.67
C ALA A 93 -10.25 -6.41 -3.84
N ASP A 94 -10.96 -7.05 -4.76
CA ASP A 94 -11.61 -6.36 -5.88
C ASP A 94 -12.75 -5.45 -5.39
N GLU A 95 -13.56 -5.93 -4.45
CA GLU A 95 -14.68 -5.14 -3.89
C GLU A 95 -14.14 -3.93 -3.11
N TYR A 96 -13.09 -4.14 -2.32
CA TYR A 96 -12.43 -3.05 -1.62
C TYR A 96 -11.76 -2.05 -2.58
N LEU A 97 -11.12 -2.53 -3.63
CA LEU A 97 -10.51 -1.66 -4.65
C LEU A 97 -11.57 -0.81 -5.35
N GLU A 98 -12.72 -1.37 -5.67
CA GLU A 98 -13.84 -0.61 -6.24
C GLU A 98 -14.31 0.49 -5.29
N LEU A 99 -14.51 0.19 -4.00
CA LEU A 99 -14.84 1.17 -2.98
C LEU A 99 -13.78 2.28 -2.86
N LEU A 100 -12.51 1.90 -2.88
CA LEU A 100 -11.38 2.83 -2.85
C LEU A 100 -11.41 3.80 -4.03
N LEU A 101 -11.64 3.29 -5.24
CA LEU A 101 -11.61 4.07 -6.47
C LEU A 101 -12.87 4.91 -6.70
N SER A 102 -14.04 4.38 -6.35
CA SER A 102 -15.33 5.03 -6.64
C SER A 102 -15.77 6.02 -5.56
N GLU A 103 -15.37 5.81 -4.30
CA GLU A 103 -15.87 6.64 -3.19
C GLU A 103 -14.75 7.30 -2.38
N ILE A 104 -13.74 6.53 -1.90
CA ILE A 104 -12.75 7.05 -0.96
C ILE A 104 -11.82 8.06 -1.64
N LEU A 105 -11.20 7.69 -2.76
CA LEU A 105 -10.28 8.55 -3.50
C LEU A 105 -10.94 9.82 -4.03
N PRO A 106 -12.13 9.77 -4.67
CA PRO A 106 -12.82 10.99 -5.10
C PRO A 106 -13.09 11.94 -3.93
N LYS A 107 -13.58 11.43 -2.80
CA LYS A 107 -13.82 12.25 -1.61
C LYS A 107 -12.53 12.86 -1.06
N ALA A 108 -11.45 12.07 -0.96
CA ALA A 108 -10.17 12.56 -0.50
C ALA A 108 -9.62 13.68 -1.40
N ARG A 109 -9.76 13.54 -2.72
CA ARG A 109 -9.32 14.55 -3.70
C ARG A 109 -10.03 15.90 -3.56
N THR A 110 -11.25 15.94 -3.06
CA THR A 110 -11.94 17.21 -2.76
C THR A 110 -11.37 17.94 -1.53
N LEU A 111 -10.57 17.25 -0.74
CA LEU A 111 -10.03 17.74 0.53
C LEU A 111 -8.55 18.14 0.45
N ILE A 112 -7.89 17.97 -0.69
CA ILE A 112 -6.50 18.37 -0.93
C ILE A 112 -6.42 19.62 -1.78
N CYS A 113 -5.26 20.27 -1.78
CA CYS A 113 -5.02 21.45 -2.60
C CYS A 113 -4.54 21.04 -4.00
N GLY A 114 -5.26 21.49 -5.04
CA GLY A 114 -4.94 21.18 -6.44
C GLY A 114 -5.24 19.74 -6.83
N SER A 115 -4.55 19.24 -7.86
CA SER A 115 -4.65 17.88 -8.37
C SER A 115 -3.33 17.15 -8.13
N PRO A 116 -3.31 15.98 -7.46
CA PRO A 116 -2.07 15.26 -7.22
C PRO A 116 -1.36 14.95 -8.54
N MET A 117 -0.08 15.35 -8.64
CA MET A 117 0.74 15.03 -9.81
C MET A 117 0.94 13.51 -9.99
N ARG A 118 0.80 12.75 -8.90
CA ARG A 118 0.88 11.29 -8.85
C ARG A 118 0.02 10.74 -7.74
N THR A 119 -0.54 9.56 -7.95
CA THR A 119 -1.18 8.77 -6.89
C THR A 119 -0.38 7.49 -6.70
N CYS A 120 0.06 7.23 -5.48
CA CYS A 120 0.85 6.06 -5.11
C CYS A 120 0.06 5.21 -4.12
N ILE A 121 0.30 3.90 -4.12
CA ILE A 121 -0.27 2.99 -3.13
C ILE A 121 0.83 2.32 -2.33
N ALA A 122 0.66 2.21 -1.03
CA ALA A 122 1.62 1.60 -0.12
C ALA A 122 0.94 0.73 0.92
N GLY A 123 1.61 -0.31 1.37
CA GLY A 123 1.11 -1.14 2.44
C GLY A 123 2.17 -2.05 3.04
N TYR A 124 1.90 -2.48 4.25
CA TYR A 124 2.69 -3.43 5.02
C TYR A 124 1.95 -4.78 5.08
N SER A 125 2.68 -5.90 5.00
CA SER A 125 2.11 -7.24 5.12
C SER A 125 1.05 -7.53 4.02
N LEU A 126 -0.18 -7.93 4.35
CA LEU A 126 -1.27 -8.12 3.38
C LEU A 126 -1.61 -6.84 2.62
N ALA A 127 -1.48 -5.66 3.23
CA ALA A 127 -1.65 -4.41 2.48
C ALA A 127 -0.52 -4.17 1.46
N GLY A 128 0.68 -4.74 1.68
CA GLY A 128 1.76 -4.77 0.70
C GLY A 128 1.46 -5.70 -0.49
N LEU A 129 0.82 -6.83 -0.22
CA LEU A 129 0.27 -7.72 -1.25
C LEU A 129 -0.81 -7.00 -2.07
N PHE A 130 -1.78 -6.38 -1.39
CA PHE A 130 -2.85 -5.60 -2.02
C PHE A 130 -2.31 -4.46 -2.89
N ALA A 131 -1.27 -3.75 -2.43
CA ALA A 131 -0.68 -2.66 -3.19
C ALA A 131 -0.13 -3.12 -4.55
N LEU A 132 0.49 -4.30 -4.61
CA LEU A 132 0.94 -4.88 -5.88
C LEU A 132 -0.23 -5.44 -6.71
N TYR A 133 -1.21 -6.10 -6.06
CA TYR A 133 -2.41 -6.61 -6.73
C TYR A 133 -3.18 -5.48 -7.44
N ALA A 134 -3.34 -4.33 -6.80
CA ALA A 134 -4.03 -3.18 -7.36
C ALA A 134 -3.43 -2.68 -8.69
N MET A 135 -2.11 -2.88 -8.92
CA MET A 135 -1.46 -2.50 -10.19
C MET A 135 -1.96 -3.33 -11.38
N TYR A 136 -2.49 -4.53 -11.14
CA TYR A 136 -3.06 -5.40 -12.17
C TYR A 136 -4.56 -5.16 -12.37
N ARG A 137 -5.23 -4.50 -11.42
CA ARG A 137 -6.68 -4.35 -11.39
C ARG A 137 -7.18 -2.95 -11.72
N CYS A 138 -6.30 -1.94 -11.67
CA CYS A 138 -6.63 -0.56 -12.04
C CYS A 138 -5.42 0.20 -12.59
N ASP A 139 -5.67 1.35 -13.20
CA ASP A 139 -4.66 2.27 -13.72
C ASP A 139 -4.48 3.53 -12.86
N ALA A 140 -5.07 3.53 -11.65
CA ALA A 140 -5.16 4.71 -10.80
C ALA A 140 -3.85 5.07 -10.11
N PHE A 141 -2.87 4.15 -10.06
CA PHE A 141 -1.62 4.31 -9.32
C PHE A 141 -0.41 4.31 -10.24
N GLU A 142 0.46 5.30 -10.09
CA GLU A 142 1.72 5.41 -10.83
C GLU A 142 2.89 4.70 -10.13
N ARG A 143 2.76 4.43 -8.82
CA ARG A 143 3.80 3.77 -8.02
C ARG A 143 3.18 2.89 -6.95
N ALA A 144 3.88 1.82 -6.62
CA ALA A 144 3.50 0.94 -5.53
C ALA A 144 4.67 0.71 -4.56
N ALA A 145 4.34 0.54 -3.27
CA ALA A 145 5.29 0.13 -2.24
C ALA A 145 4.72 -1.04 -1.43
N SER A 146 5.45 -2.14 -1.42
CA SER A 146 5.15 -3.34 -0.66
C SER A 146 6.22 -3.51 0.42
N ILE A 147 5.88 -3.18 1.66
CA ILE A 147 6.78 -3.23 2.81
C ILE A 147 6.50 -4.53 3.55
N SER A 148 7.49 -5.42 3.66
CA SER A 148 7.33 -6.77 4.22
C SER A 148 6.05 -7.44 3.71
N GLY A 149 5.78 -7.28 2.40
CA GLY A 149 4.54 -7.74 1.78
C GLY A 149 4.37 -9.24 1.89
N SER A 150 3.14 -9.70 2.10
CA SER A 150 2.77 -11.12 2.19
C SER A 150 2.89 -11.83 0.84
N LEU A 151 4.06 -11.72 0.17
CA LEU A 151 4.30 -12.26 -1.18
C LEU A 151 4.50 -13.78 -1.20
N TRP A 152 4.38 -14.41 -0.03
CA TRP A 152 4.17 -15.84 0.15
C TRP A 152 2.74 -16.30 -0.20
N PHE A 153 1.80 -15.38 -0.44
CA PHE A 153 0.40 -15.68 -0.68
C PHE A 153 0.27 -16.63 -1.88
N PRO A 154 -0.51 -17.73 -1.73
CA PRO A 154 -0.59 -18.77 -2.75
C PRO A 154 -0.95 -18.20 -4.13
N ASP A 155 -0.30 -18.70 -5.17
CA ASP A 155 -0.54 -18.39 -6.59
C ASP A 155 -0.30 -16.92 -6.99
N PHE A 156 0.14 -16.04 -6.06
CA PHE A 156 0.34 -14.62 -6.36
C PHE A 156 1.49 -14.38 -7.36
N LEU A 157 2.58 -15.13 -7.23
CA LEU A 157 3.69 -15.06 -8.19
C LEU A 157 3.23 -15.48 -9.60
N ASP A 158 2.49 -16.59 -9.69
CA ASP A 158 1.95 -17.07 -10.98
C ASP A 158 0.94 -16.08 -11.56
N PHE A 159 0.09 -15.50 -10.71
CA PHE A 159 -0.83 -14.44 -11.14
C PHE A 159 -0.07 -13.26 -11.75
N THR A 160 0.97 -12.75 -11.09
CA THR A 160 1.71 -11.58 -11.56
C THR A 160 2.50 -11.84 -12.83
N THR A 161 3.01 -13.05 -13.03
CA THR A 161 3.74 -13.44 -14.24
C THR A 161 2.82 -13.81 -15.41
N GLY A 162 1.57 -14.19 -15.12
CA GLY A 162 0.57 -14.59 -16.10
C GLY A 162 -0.38 -13.48 -16.56
N HIS A 163 -0.29 -12.28 -15.97
CA HIS A 163 -1.19 -11.16 -16.28
C HIS A 163 -0.39 -9.87 -16.54
N ASP A 164 -0.93 -9.04 -17.43
CA ASP A 164 -0.41 -7.71 -17.67
C ASP A 164 -1.00 -6.70 -16.67
N MET A 165 -0.18 -5.71 -16.26
CA MET A 165 -0.67 -4.56 -15.52
C MET A 165 -1.51 -3.66 -16.43
N LEU A 166 -2.65 -3.14 -15.94
CA LEU A 166 -3.48 -2.19 -16.69
C LEU A 166 -2.73 -0.90 -17.02
N ARG A 167 -1.84 -0.49 -16.11
CA ARG A 167 -0.90 0.60 -16.32
C ARG A 167 0.46 0.19 -15.77
N LYS A 168 1.50 0.32 -16.58
CA LYS A 168 2.88 0.11 -16.12
C LYS A 168 3.27 1.24 -15.16
N PRO A 169 3.62 0.93 -13.89
CA PRO A 169 4.06 1.95 -12.94
C PRO A 169 5.45 2.48 -13.29
N ASP A 170 5.73 3.71 -12.87
CA ASP A 170 7.07 4.29 -12.97
C ASP A 170 8.07 3.55 -12.08
N ARG A 171 7.63 3.23 -10.85
CA ARG A 171 8.48 2.66 -9.81
C ARG A 171 7.71 1.72 -8.89
N ILE A 172 8.36 0.64 -8.50
CA ILE A 172 7.93 -0.25 -7.42
C ILE A 172 9.03 -0.31 -6.36
N TYR A 173 8.63 -0.11 -5.09
CA TYR A 173 9.48 -0.32 -3.93
C TYR A 173 9.07 -1.61 -3.22
N LEU A 174 10.04 -2.45 -2.94
CA LEU A 174 9.87 -3.68 -2.18
C LEU A 174 10.85 -3.66 -1.01
N SER A 175 10.42 -4.06 0.17
CA SER A 175 11.31 -4.32 1.29
C SER A 175 10.90 -5.56 2.06
N LEU A 176 11.86 -6.19 2.73
CA LEU A 176 11.66 -7.40 3.51
C LEU A 176 12.69 -7.48 4.64
N GLY A 177 12.32 -8.08 5.78
CA GLY A 177 13.27 -8.43 6.82
C GLY A 177 14.07 -9.69 6.45
N ASP A 178 15.40 -9.69 6.70
CA ASP A 178 16.31 -10.79 6.34
C ASP A 178 16.09 -12.09 7.14
N LYS A 179 15.21 -12.02 8.16
CA LYS A 179 14.82 -13.16 8.99
C LYS A 179 13.39 -13.63 8.76
N GLU A 180 12.60 -12.95 7.93
CA GLU A 180 11.19 -13.32 7.70
C GLU A 180 11.05 -14.73 7.09
N LYS A 181 11.96 -15.14 6.21
CA LYS A 181 11.98 -16.51 5.67
C LYS A 181 12.39 -17.60 6.68
N LYS A 182 12.91 -17.20 7.86
CA LYS A 182 13.39 -18.16 8.89
C LYS A 182 12.22 -18.72 9.71
N THR A 183 11.32 -19.42 9.04
CA THR A 183 10.15 -20.07 9.60
C THR A 183 10.04 -21.51 9.11
N ARG A 184 9.33 -22.34 9.88
CA ARG A 184 9.02 -23.74 9.48
C ARG A 184 7.76 -23.83 8.63
N HIS A 185 6.97 -22.75 8.56
CA HIS A 185 5.72 -22.76 7.80
C HIS A 185 6.02 -22.81 6.29
N PRO A 186 5.42 -23.78 5.56
CA PRO A 186 5.80 -24.05 4.16
C PRO A 186 5.53 -22.87 3.21
N LEU A 187 4.49 -22.05 3.46
CA LEU A 187 4.22 -20.87 2.67
C LEU A 187 5.08 -19.68 3.11
N LEU A 188 5.10 -19.34 4.40
CA LEU A 188 5.80 -18.15 4.87
C LEU A 188 7.29 -18.16 4.54
N LYS A 189 7.95 -19.34 4.52
CA LYS A 189 9.37 -19.44 4.17
C LYS A 189 9.70 -19.00 2.74
N THR A 190 8.70 -18.96 1.82
CA THR A 190 8.91 -18.58 0.42
C THR A 190 8.92 -17.07 0.22
N VAL A 191 8.62 -16.28 1.24
CA VAL A 191 8.41 -14.83 1.12
C VAL A 191 9.59 -14.10 0.48
N GLN A 192 10.83 -14.45 0.84
CA GLN A 192 12.01 -13.79 0.27
C GLN A 192 12.21 -14.20 -1.19
N ASP A 193 12.16 -15.49 -1.50
CA ASP A 193 12.37 -16.00 -2.84
C ASP A 193 11.32 -15.45 -3.81
N ASN A 194 10.05 -15.37 -3.38
CA ASN A 194 8.98 -14.77 -4.16
C ASN A 194 9.18 -13.25 -4.33
N THR A 195 9.62 -12.53 -3.29
CA THR A 195 9.88 -11.09 -3.39
C THR A 195 11.02 -10.80 -4.37
N GLU A 196 12.10 -11.59 -4.33
CA GLU A 196 13.22 -11.48 -5.26
C GLU A 196 12.79 -11.80 -6.72
N ALA A 197 12.01 -12.86 -6.90
CA ALA A 197 11.46 -13.22 -8.21
C ALA A 197 10.55 -12.13 -8.79
N LEU A 198 9.68 -11.55 -7.97
CA LEU A 198 8.83 -10.43 -8.38
C LEU A 198 9.65 -9.18 -8.71
N ALA A 199 10.67 -8.86 -7.90
CA ALA A 199 11.55 -7.73 -8.18
C ALA A 199 12.23 -7.87 -9.54
N GLU A 200 12.71 -9.07 -9.86
CA GLU A 200 13.33 -9.35 -11.15
C GLU A 200 12.34 -9.31 -12.31
N HIS A 201 11.14 -9.91 -12.12
CA HIS A 201 10.07 -9.86 -13.10
C HIS A 201 9.70 -8.41 -13.45
N TYR A 202 9.52 -7.55 -12.47
CA TYR A 202 9.19 -6.13 -12.70
C TYR A 202 10.32 -5.37 -13.39
N ARG A 203 11.60 -5.68 -13.10
CA ARG A 203 12.74 -5.10 -13.84
C ARG A 203 12.74 -5.53 -15.32
N GLN A 204 12.42 -6.78 -15.59
CA GLN A 204 12.32 -7.30 -16.96
C GLN A 204 11.20 -6.61 -17.76
N LEU A 205 10.10 -6.22 -17.07
CA LEU A 205 9.07 -5.36 -17.65
C LEU A 205 9.53 -3.90 -17.85
N GLY A 206 10.77 -3.55 -17.46
CA GLY A 206 11.33 -2.20 -17.56
C GLY A 206 10.73 -1.22 -16.56
N ILE A 207 10.32 -1.69 -15.39
CA ILE A 207 9.90 -0.89 -14.24
C ILE A 207 11.13 -0.59 -13.38
N GLU A 208 11.24 0.64 -12.86
CA GLU A 208 12.28 0.95 -11.87
C GLU A 208 11.93 0.28 -10.53
N VAL A 209 12.74 -0.70 -10.10
CA VAL A 209 12.51 -1.47 -8.87
C VAL A 209 13.61 -1.24 -7.87
N THR A 210 13.22 -0.74 -6.70
CA THR A 210 14.05 -0.75 -5.50
C THR A 210 13.65 -1.95 -4.65
N PHE A 211 14.62 -2.81 -4.30
CA PHE A 211 14.41 -3.88 -3.33
C PHE A 211 15.43 -3.76 -2.21
N GLU A 212 14.95 -3.72 -0.97
CA GLU A 212 15.77 -3.60 0.22
C GLU A 212 15.52 -4.78 1.17
N LEU A 213 16.62 -5.47 1.53
CA LEU A 213 16.59 -6.50 2.56
C LEU A 213 17.13 -5.89 3.86
N ASN A 214 16.25 -5.69 4.82
CA ASN A 214 16.55 -5.03 6.09
C ASN A 214 16.88 -6.04 7.19
N PRO A 215 17.75 -5.72 8.16
CA PRO A 215 17.94 -6.58 9.32
C PRO A 215 16.64 -6.66 10.15
N GLY A 216 16.09 -7.85 10.35
CA GLY A 216 14.92 -8.05 11.21
C GLY A 216 13.97 -9.13 10.75
N ASN A 217 12.91 -9.29 11.54
CA ASN A 217 11.76 -10.15 11.26
C ASN A 217 10.61 -9.30 10.68
N HIS A 218 9.46 -9.97 10.52
CA HIS A 218 8.23 -9.32 10.06
C HIS A 218 7.73 -8.22 11.04
N PHE A 219 7.99 -8.37 12.35
CA PHE A 219 7.62 -7.43 13.42
C PHE A 219 8.86 -7.04 14.24
#